data_bd0a15ae4e1a568655936faa080d1425
#
_entry.id   bd0a15ae4e1a568655936faa080d1425
#
_cell.length_a   1.000
_cell.length_b   1.000
_cell.length_c   1.000
_cell.angle_alpha   90.00
_cell.angle_beta   90.00
_cell.angle_gamma   90.00
#
_symmetry.space_group_name_H-M   'P 1'
#
loop_
_entity.id
_entity.type
_entity.pdbx_description
1 polymer ?
#
loop_
_entity_poly.entity_id
_entity_poly.type
_entity_poly.pdbx_seq_one_letter_code
_entity_poly.pdbx_strand_id
1 'polypeptide(L)' 'MINLKVSSIKCEGCAEAITNEIKNNDPDAKVDVDVDNKTVKVETTAQEEAVKDMITAAGHTVG' A
#
# COMPACT_ATOMS: atom_id res chain seq x y z
N MET A 1 1.83 11.77 5.70
CA MET A 1 1.51 10.34 5.70
C MET A 1 0.26 10.09 4.87
N ILE A 2 0.30 9.10 4.02
CA ILE A 2 -0.81 8.77 3.13
C ILE A 2 -1.58 7.59 3.71
N ASN A 3 -2.89 7.74 3.84
CA ASN A 3 -3.77 6.65 4.30
C ASN A 3 -4.70 6.27 3.17
N LEU A 4 -4.66 5.01 2.78
CA LEU A 4 -5.51 4.50 1.70
C LEU A 4 -6.25 3.28 2.18
N LYS A 5 -7.52 3.19 1.81
CA LYS A 5 -8.31 2.03 2.14
C LYS A 5 -8.27 1.04 0.98
N VAL A 6 -7.89 -0.19 1.26
CA VAL A 6 -7.77 -1.25 0.26
C VAL A 6 -8.62 -2.43 0.73
N SER A 7 -9.86 -2.45 0.30
CA SER A 7 -10.82 -3.44 0.78
C SER A 7 -10.50 -4.86 0.30
N SER A 8 -9.63 -5.01 -0.68
CA SER A 8 -9.22 -6.32 -1.17
C SER A 8 -8.19 -7.03 -0.28
N ILE A 9 -7.65 -6.35 0.72
CA ILE A 9 -6.72 -6.96 1.66
C ILE A 9 -7.47 -7.99 2.50
N LYS A 10 -7.00 -9.24 2.48
CA LYS A 10 -7.65 -10.34 3.20
C LYS A 10 -6.74 -11.02 4.19
N CYS A 11 -5.43 -10.92 4.01
CA CYS A 11 -4.46 -11.63 4.84
C CYS A 11 -3.10 -10.95 4.76
N GLU A 12 -2.15 -11.44 5.55
CA GLU A 12 -0.80 -10.88 5.56
C GLU A 12 -0.08 -10.99 4.23
N GLY A 13 -0.39 -12.01 3.43
CA GLY A 13 0.20 -12.15 2.12
C GLY A 13 -0.13 -10.98 1.21
N CYS A 14 -1.37 -10.48 1.28
CA CYS A 14 -1.76 -9.27 0.54
C CYS A 14 -1.00 -8.07 1.05
N ALA A 15 -0.84 -7.94 2.36
CA ALA A 15 -0.10 -6.84 2.97
C ALA A 15 1.36 -6.86 2.51
N GLU A 16 1.98 -8.03 2.47
CA GLU A 16 3.36 -8.14 2.01
C GLU A 16 3.51 -7.77 0.54
N ALA A 17 2.57 -8.18 -0.31
CA ALA A 17 2.61 -7.84 -1.72
C ALA A 17 2.59 -6.33 -1.92
N ILE A 18 1.69 -5.65 -1.22
CA ILE A 18 1.59 -4.18 -1.30
C ILE A 18 2.87 -3.53 -0.77
N THR A 19 3.34 -3.98 0.38
CA THR A 19 4.56 -3.44 0.99
C THR A 19 5.75 -3.59 0.04
N ASN A 20 5.93 -4.77 -0.53
CA ASN A 20 7.04 -5.04 -1.43
C ASN A 20 6.96 -4.17 -2.68
N GLU A 21 5.77 -4.02 -3.24
CA GLU A 21 5.59 -3.20 -4.43
C GLU A 21 5.96 -1.74 -4.17
N ILE A 22 5.49 -1.20 -3.05
CA ILE A 22 5.79 0.18 -2.70
C ILE A 22 7.28 0.37 -2.44
N LYS A 23 7.91 -0.55 -1.72
CA LYS A 23 9.34 -0.46 -1.42
C LYS A 23 10.21 -0.66 -2.65
N ASN A 24 9.75 -1.43 -3.64
CA ASN A 24 10.48 -1.57 -4.89
C ASN A 24 10.51 -0.26 -5.68
N ASN A 25 9.45 0.53 -5.59
CA ASN A 25 9.36 1.81 -6.28
C ASN A 25 9.95 2.95 -5.45
N ASP A 26 9.87 2.84 -4.13
CA ASP A 26 10.38 3.86 -3.21
C ASP A 26 10.99 3.16 -1.98
N PRO A 27 12.28 2.83 -2.03
CA PRO A 27 12.92 2.12 -0.91
C PRO A 27 12.93 2.88 0.41
N ASP A 28 12.79 4.21 0.35
CA ASP A 28 12.80 5.03 1.55
C ASP A 28 11.41 5.15 2.17
N ALA A 29 10.37 4.67 1.49
CA ALA A 29 9.02 4.75 2.01
C ALA A 29 8.83 3.82 3.22
N LYS A 30 8.06 4.30 4.18
CA LYS A 30 7.61 3.47 5.30
C LYS A 30 6.19 3.02 5.03
N VAL A 31 5.97 1.73 5.07
CA VAL A 31 4.66 1.15 4.75
C VAL A 31 4.15 0.39 5.96
N ASP A 32 2.93 0.70 6.36
CA ASP A 32 2.24 0.01 7.43
C ASP A 32 0.87 -0.41 6.91
N VAL A 33 0.64 -1.70 6.84
CA VAL A 33 -0.62 -2.24 6.35
C VAL A 33 -1.40 -2.84 7.50
N ASP A 34 -2.61 -2.34 7.71
CA ASP A 34 -3.52 -2.84 8.72
C ASP A 34 -4.53 -3.77 8.06
N VAL A 35 -4.34 -5.06 8.23
CA VAL A 35 -5.21 -6.07 7.62
C VAL A 35 -6.60 -6.04 8.23
N ASP A 36 -6.69 -5.79 9.54
CA ASP A 36 -7.98 -5.77 10.22
C ASP A 36 -8.87 -4.63 9.73
N ASN A 37 -8.28 -3.45 9.52
CA ASN A 37 -8.99 -2.28 9.04
C ASN A 37 -8.90 -2.12 7.52
N LYS A 38 -8.14 -2.98 6.86
CA LYS A 38 -7.94 -2.95 5.41
C LYS A 38 -7.42 -1.60 4.94
N THR A 39 -6.47 -1.06 5.69
CA THR A 39 -5.92 0.28 5.46
C THR A 39 -4.41 0.18 5.24
N VAL A 40 -3.91 0.95 4.28
CA VAL A 40 -2.49 1.06 4.01
C VAL A 40 -2.03 2.45 4.37
N LYS A 41 -1.04 2.54 5.24
CA LYS A 41 -0.42 3.81 5.62
C LYS A 41 0.97 3.86 5.01
N VAL A 42 1.24 4.89 4.25
CA VAL A 42 2.54 5.06 3.59
C VAL A 42 3.12 6.42 3.94
N GLU A 43 4.33 6.40 4.46
CA GLU A 43 5.09 7.61 4.70
C GLU A 43 6.13 7.76 3.61
N THR A 44 5.89 8.68 2.69
CA THR A 44 6.72 8.86 1.50
C THR A 44 6.61 10.29 1.01
N THR A 45 7.59 10.71 0.20
CA THR A 45 7.53 12.00 -0.48
C THR A 45 6.76 11.90 -1.80
N ALA A 46 6.40 10.71 -2.23
CA ALA A 46 5.62 10.52 -3.45
C ALA A 46 4.19 11.01 -3.26
N GLN A 47 3.52 11.29 -4.35
CA GLN A 47 2.13 11.74 -4.31
C GLN A 47 1.20 10.55 -4.07
N GLU A 48 0.00 10.84 -3.55
CA GLU A 48 -0.98 9.81 -3.26
C GLU A 48 -1.33 8.98 -4.49
N GLU A 49 -1.45 9.63 -5.65
CA GLU A 49 -1.76 8.91 -6.89
C GLU A 49 -0.68 7.90 -7.26
N ALA A 50 0.59 8.25 -7.02
CA ALA A 50 1.68 7.32 -7.28
C ALA A 50 1.56 6.09 -6.40
N VAL A 51 1.20 6.28 -5.13
CA VAL A 51 1.01 5.18 -4.20
C VAL A 51 -0.17 4.31 -4.62
N LYS A 52 -1.25 4.93 -5.06
CA LYS A 52 -2.40 4.18 -5.58
C LYS A 52 -2.02 3.30 -6.77
N ASP A 53 -1.19 3.83 -7.66
CA ASP A 53 -0.72 3.06 -8.81
C ASP A 53 0.13 1.87 -8.37
N MET A 54 0.96 2.05 -7.36
CA MET A 54 1.77 0.96 -6.83
C MET A 54 0.89 -0.15 -6.23
N ILE A 55 -0.16 0.23 -5.52
CA ILE A 55 -1.09 -0.74 -4.94
C ILE A 55 -1.83 -1.48 -6.04
N THR A 56 -2.25 -0.78 -7.07
CA THR A 56 -2.91 -1.39 -8.23
C THR A 56 -1.97 -2.37 -8.92
N ALA A 57 -0.70 -2.01 -9.06
CA ALA A 57 0.31 -2.88 -9.66
C ALA A 57 0.52 -4.14 -8.84
N ALA A 58 0.29 -4.08 -7.53
CA ALA A 58 0.38 -5.26 -6.66
C ALA A 58 -0.85 -6.17 -6.78
N GLY A 59 -1.82 -5.81 -7.60
CA GLY A 59 -3.02 -6.61 -7.82
C GLY A 59 -4.18 -6.27 -6.90
N HIS A 60 -4.16 -5.09 -6.27
CA HIS A 60 -5.21 -4.66 -5.36
C HIS A 60 -5.88 -3.40 -5.86
N THR A 61 -7.09 -3.15 -5.36
CA THR A 61 -7.87 -1.98 -5.75
C THR A 61 -8.01 -1.04 -4.55
N VAL A 62 -7.71 0.24 -4.76
CA VAL A 62 -7.86 1.27 -3.74
C VAL A 62 -9.30 1.78 -3.75
N GLY A 63 -9.89 1.82 -2.59
CA GLY A 63 -11.25 2.35 -2.47
C GLY A 63 -12.12 1.62 -1.54
#